data_faf00f0e65f2ddd608b466b3f7bb9b60
#
_entry.id   faf00f0e65f2ddd608b466b3f7bb9b60
#
_cell.length_a   1.000
_cell.length_b   1.000
_cell.length_c   1.000
_cell.angle_alpha   90.00
_cell.angle_beta   90.00
_cell.angle_gamma   90.00
#
_symmetry.space_group_name_H-M   'P 1'
#
loop_
_entity.id
_entity.type
_entity.pdbx_description
1 polymer ?
#
loop_
_entity_poly.entity_id
_entity_poly.type
_entity_poly.pdbx_seq_one_letter_code
_entity_poly.pdbx_strand_id
1 'polypeptide(L)'
;MFPIRPGQYRHLQPQYQKVAPPDLTSGLDFSSDPGVYSNARLKYIEAGLEPFSGELTDAHLVHFLKRTRFGATLEELRGLRGKSLDIIISGSLASFTPFTEPVNNYNKVSENKIDPDVPLGETFVQAKFNQEFEGDRIVALKAWMIGRILGPSSGIQEKMVLFWWNFLPIKMWQVFVAKSCYRYINMLHSNALGNFKTMIRDLTIDPAMLVFLSGAFNNKETPDENFARELQELFCIGKGKDAGYKEQDVQSAARVLTGWTVNWESIHSNGEPESYFNPEMHHLGNKQFSCLLYTSRRG
;
A
#
# COMPACT_ATOMS: atom_id res chain seq x y z
N MET A 1 -12.51 19.08 23.10
CA MET A 1 -11.43 19.16 22.10
C MET A 1 -11.98 18.52 20.83
N PHE A 2 -12.30 19.29 19.80
CA PHE A 2 -13.11 18.84 18.67
C PHE A 2 -12.29 17.99 17.69
N PRO A 3 -12.87 16.93 17.10
CA PRO A 3 -12.18 16.16 16.07
C PRO A 3 -11.91 17.04 14.85
N ILE A 4 -10.70 16.94 14.34
CA ILE A 4 -10.22 17.63 13.13
C ILE A 4 -11.08 17.17 11.95
N ARG A 5 -11.83 18.06 11.32
CA ARG A 5 -12.66 17.74 10.14
C ARG A 5 -11.79 17.53 8.91
N PRO A 6 -12.05 16.53 8.05
CA PRO A 6 -11.41 16.42 6.76
C PRO A 6 -11.64 17.70 5.95
N GLY A 7 -10.56 18.37 5.54
CA GLY A 7 -10.64 19.58 4.71
C GLY A 7 -9.94 20.82 5.24
N GLN A 8 -9.57 20.88 6.51
CA GLN A 8 -8.94 22.09 7.10
C GLN A 8 -7.49 22.38 6.63
N TYR A 9 -6.88 21.48 5.87
CA TYR A 9 -5.49 21.64 5.41
C TYR A 9 -5.33 21.93 3.92
N ARG A 10 -6.39 22.33 3.19
CA ARG A 10 -6.29 22.66 1.75
C ARG A 10 -5.31 23.80 1.44
N HIS A 11 -5.01 24.66 2.39
CA HIS A 11 -4.11 25.81 2.23
C HIS A 11 -2.62 25.47 2.45
N LEU A 12 -2.28 24.26 2.89
CA LEU A 12 -0.90 23.83 3.12
C LEU A 12 -0.35 22.92 1.99
N GLN A 13 -1.10 22.72 0.91
CA GLN A 13 -0.60 21.95 -0.23
C GLN A 13 0.32 22.84 -1.09
N PRO A 14 1.56 22.41 -1.37
CA PRO A 14 2.37 23.05 -2.41
C PRO A 14 1.61 22.96 -3.74
N GLN A 15 1.48 24.09 -4.43
CA GLN A 15 0.91 24.10 -5.77
C GLN A 15 1.89 23.42 -6.73
N TYR A 16 1.73 22.11 -6.94
CA TYR A 16 2.38 21.42 -8.06
C TYR A 16 1.65 21.80 -9.33
N GLN A 17 2.32 22.53 -10.24
CA GLN A 17 1.85 22.67 -11.62
C GLN A 17 1.70 21.25 -12.20
N LYS A 18 0.48 20.93 -12.66
CA LYS A 18 0.23 19.72 -13.43
C LYS A 18 1.00 19.84 -14.75
N VAL A 19 2.17 19.22 -14.81
CA VAL A 19 2.79 18.88 -16.08
C VAL A 19 1.98 17.73 -16.64
N ALA A 20 1.31 17.93 -17.76
CA ALA A 20 0.61 16.89 -18.46
C ALA A 20 1.63 15.78 -18.82
N PRO A 21 1.32 14.50 -18.59
CA PRO A 21 2.18 13.43 -19.07
C PRO A 21 2.31 13.52 -20.60
N PRO A 22 3.47 13.19 -21.17
CA PRO A 22 3.61 13.12 -22.61
C PRO A 22 2.58 12.15 -23.19
N ASP A 23 1.92 12.55 -24.25
CA ASP A 23 0.95 11.73 -24.98
C ASP A 23 1.68 10.55 -25.63
N LEU A 24 1.61 9.38 -25.00
CA LEU A 24 2.17 8.13 -25.50
C LEU A 24 1.23 7.39 -26.45
N THR A 25 0.08 7.99 -26.80
CA THR A 25 -0.94 7.37 -27.68
C THR A 25 -0.86 7.82 -29.14
N SER A 26 -0.02 8.80 -29.45
CA SER A 26 0.17 9.25 -30.84
C SER A 26 0.99 8.24 -31.65
N GLY A 27 0.30 7.29 -32.28
CA GLY A 27 0.90 6.31 -33.20
C GLY A 27 0.32 4.91 -33.15
N LEU A 28 -0.65 4.62 -32.28
CA LEU A 28 -1.33 3.33 -32.25
C LEU A 28 -2.79 3.50 -32.69
N ASP A 29 -3.07 3.02 -33.92
CA ASP A 29 -4.42 2.94 -34.45
C ASP A 29 -5.16 1.75 -33.79
N PHE A 30 -6.17 2.04 -32.96
CA PHE A 30 -6.99 1.06 -32.25
C PHE A 30 -8.31 0.74 -32.99
N SER A 31 -8.44 1.08 -34.27
CA SER A 31 -9.71 0.99 -35.02
C SER A 31 -9.99 -0.33 -35.74
N SER A 32 -9.17 -1.38 -35.59
CA SER A 32 -9.34 -2.65 -36.27
C SER A 32 -9.68 -3.82 -35.35
N ASP A 33 -10.86 -4.36 -35.57
CA ASP A 33 -11.43 -5.68 -35.22
C ASP A 33 -11.10 -6.30 -33.83
N PRO A 34 -12.06 -6.30 -32.84
CA PRO A 34 -11.89 -6.89 -31.51
C PRO A 34 -11.57 -8.38 -31.51
N GLY A 35 -11.88 -9.11 -32.60
CA GLY A 35 -11.66 -10.56 -32.68
C GLY A 35 -10.22 -10.98 -32.90
N VAL A 36 -9.40 -10.13 -33.52
CA VAL A 36 -7.98 -10.45 -33.81
C VAL A 36 -7.09 -10.23 -32.62
N TYR A 37 -7.46 -9.30 -31.73
CA TYR A 37 -6.68 -8.99 -30.52
C TYR A 37 -6.77 -10.08 -29.43
N SER A 38 -7.88 -10.81 -29.33
CA SER A 38 -8.03 -11.84 -28.31
C SER A 38 -7.09 -13.03 -28.54
N ASN A 39 -6.97 -13.47 -29.79
CA ASN A 39 -6.14 -14.66 -30.12
C ASN A 39 -4.63 -14.33 -30.18
N ALA A 40 -4.25 -13.13 -30.61
CA ALA A 40 -2.86 -12.71 -30.60
C ALA A 40 -2.35 -12.47 -29.16
N ARG A 41 -3.20 -11.91 -28.28
CA ARG A 41 -2.87 -11.68 -26.87
C ARG A 41 -2.76 -12.98 -26.09
N LEU A 42 -3.61 -13.97 -26.36
CA LEU A 42 -3.53 -15.32 -25.79
C LEU A 42 -2.28 -16.07 -26.25
N LYS A 43 -1.92 -16.00 -27.57
CA LYS A 43 -0.66 -16.57 -28.06
C LYS A 43 0.58 -15.93 -27.45
N TYR A 44 0.57 -14.61 -27.23
CA TYR A 44 1.68 -13.92 -26.53
C TYR A 44 1.77 -14.31 -25.05
N ILE A 45 0.65 -14.55 -24.38
CA ILE A 45 0.63 -14.99 -22.98
C ILE A 45 1.11 -16.44 -22.87
N GLU A 46 0.67 -17.32 -23.77
CA GLU A 46 1.13 -18.72 -23.80
C GLU A 46 2.62 -18.85 -24.10
N ALA A 47 3.14 -18.08 -25.08
CA ALA A 47 4.57 -18.11 -25.45
C ALA A 47 5.49 -17.39 -24.44
N GLY A 48 4.96 -16.74 -23.40
CA GLY A 48 5.75 -15.95 -22.42
C GLY A 48 5.77 -16.52 -21.00
N LEU A 49 5.00 -17.57 -20.73
CA LEU A 49 4.87 -18.18 -19.39
C LEU A 49 5.57 -19.54 -19.27
N GLU A 50 6.21 -20.01 -20.32
CA GLU A 50 6.99 -21.24 -20.27
C GLU A 50 8.18 -21.10 -19.33
N PRO A 51 8.46 -22.12 -18.49
CA PRO A 51 9.62 -22.11 -17.62
C PRO A 51 10.92 -21.94 -18.45
N PHE A 52 11.80 -21.06 -18.00
CA PHE A 52 13.11 -20.89 -18.61
C PHE A 52 13.92 -22.19 -18.49
N SER A 53 14.38 -22.74 -19.62
CA SER A 53 15.11 -24.00 -19.70
C SER A 53 16.54 -23.86 -20.24
N GLY A 54 16.99 -22.63 -20.51
CA GLY A 54 18.31 -22.36 -21.06
C GLY A 54 19.41 -22.20 -20.01
N GLU A 55 20.64 -22.03 -20.47
CA GLU A 55 21.78 -21.64 -19.63
C GLU A 55 21.64 -20.16 -19.19
N LEU A 56 21.87 -19.90 -17.90
CA LEU A 56 21.80 -18.56 -17.33
C LEU A 56 23.02 -17.74 -17.74
N THR A 57 22.82 -16.78 -18.61
CA THR A 57 23.84 -15.78 -18.98
C THR A 57 23.77 -14.57 -18.03
N ASP A 58 24.81 -13.73 -18.04
CA ASP A 58 24.83 -12.45 -17.30
C ASP A 58 23.62 -11.57 -17.65
N ALA A 59 23.16 -11.57 -18.89
CA ALA A 59 21.97 -10.82 -19.29
C ALA A 59 20.70 -11.32 -18.58
N HIS A 60 20.55 -12.64 -18.44
CA HIS A 60 19.44 -13.23 -17.68
C HIS A 60 19.52 -12.90 -16.19
N LEU A 61 20.71 -12.95 -15.60
CA LEU A 61 20.92 -12.60 -14.19
C LEU A 61 20.65 -11.11 -13.92
N VAL A 62 21.11 -10.22 -14.80
CA VAL A 62 20.81 -8.78 -14.71
C VAL A 62 19.31 -8.52 -14.87
N HIS A 63 18.64 -9.23 -15.79
CA HIS A 63 17.19 -9.13 -15.94
C HIS A 63 16.48 -9.55 -14.66
N PHE A 64 16.85 -10.71 -14.10
CA PHE A 64 16.29 -11.21 -12.84
C PHE A 64 16.45 -10.18 -11.70
N LEU A 65 17.67 -9.66 -11.49
CA LEU A 65 17.95 -8.67 -10.45
C LEU A 65 17.13 -7.39 -10.64
N LYS A 66 17.02 -6.87 -11.87
CA LYS A 66 16.20 -5.69 -12.18
C LYS A 66 14.71 -5.93 -11.93
N ARG A 67 14.22 -7.15 -12.12
CA ARG A 67 12.79 -7.49 -11.87
C ARG A 67 12.50 -7.70 -10.38
N THR A 68 13.43 -8.28 -9.63
CA THR A 68 13.25 -8.63 -8.22
C THR A 68 13.83 -7.61 -7.24
N ARG A 69 14.63 -6.66 -7.72
CA ARG A 69 15.29 -5.58 -6.94
C ARG A 69 15.15 -4.24 -7.66
N PHE A 70 15.74 -3.20 -7.09
CA PHE A 70 15.76 -1.85 -7.70
C PHE A 70 16.97 -1.61 -8.60
N GLY A 71 17.91 -2.56 -8.66
CA GLY A 71 19.09 -2.51 -9.51
C GLY A 71 19.84 -3.84 -9.48
N ALA A 72 21.00 -3.84 -10.07
CA ALA A 72 21.95 -4.96 -10.08
C ALA A 72 23.37 -4.42 -9.86
N THR A 73 24.05 -4.88 -8.84
CA THR A 73 25.46 -4.59 -8.62
C THR A 73 26.34 -5.67 -9.24
N LEU A 74 27.61 -5.33 -9.50
CA LEU A 74 28.59 -6.33 -10.00
C LEU A 74 28.85 -7.44 -8.98
N GLU A 75 28.79 -7.11 -7.70
CA GLU A 75 28.97 -8.09 -6.62
C GLU A 75 27.83 -9.11 -6.61
N GLU A 76 26.57 -8.65 -6.67
CA GLU A 76 25.38 -9.51 -6.76
C GLU A 76 25.46 -10.40 -8.01
N LEU A 77 25.78 -9.82 -9.16
CA LEU A 77 25.91 -10.57 -10.41
C LEU A 77 26.97 -11.68 -10.29
N ARG A 78 28.15 -11.36 -9.74
CA ARG A 78 29.21 -12.34 -9.50
C ARG A 78 28.77 -13.45 -8.53
N GLY A 79 28.02 -13.08 -7.49
CA GLY A 79 27.49 -14.02 -6.50
C GLY A 79 26.42 -15.00 -7.06
N LEU A 80 25.78 -14.67 -8.19
CA LEU A 80 24.76 -15.50 -8.82
C LEU A 80 25.30 -16.38 -9.97
N ARG A 81 26.45 -16.04 -10.56
CA ARG A 81 27.05 -16.82 -11.65
C ARG A 81 27.27 -18.27 -11.24
N GLY A 82 26.94 -19.20 -12.15
CA GLY A 82 27.10 -20.63 -11.95
C GLY A 82 26.06 -21.30 -11.03
N LYS A 83 25.13 -20.52 -10.47
CA LYS A 83 24.01 -21.07 -9.70
C LYS A 83 22.84 -21.45 -10.62
N SER A 84 22.10 -22.49 -10.24
CA SER A 84 20.85 -22.83 -10.95
C SER A 84 19.76 -21.77 -10.67
N LEU A 85 18.78 -21.67 -11.57
CA LEU A 85 17.67 -20.76 -11.43
C LEU A 85 16.88 -21.00 -10.13
N ASP A 86 16.66 -22.27 -9.76
CA ASP A 86 15.95 -22.64 -8.54
C ASP A 86 16.67 -22.17 -7.28
N ILE A 87 18.00 -22.26 -7.23
CA ILE A 87 18.81 -21.76 -6.11
C ILE A 87 18.69 -20.24 -6.03
N ILE A 88 18.70 -19.54 -7.17
CA ILE A 88 18.60 -18.07 -7.23
C ILE A 88 17.21 -17.62 -6.76
N ILE A 89 16.14 -18.25 -7.24
CA ILE A 89 14.76 -17.93 -6.86
C ILE A 89 14.56 -18.21 -5.38
N SER A 90 14.90 -19.43 -4.92
CA SER A 90 14.72 -19.83 -3.52
C SER A 90 15.52 -18.93 -2.58
N GLY A 91 16.74 -18.59 -2.91
CA GLY A 91 17.56 -17.66 -2.14
C GLY A 91 16.98 -16.24 -2.08
N SER A 92 16.41 -15.77 -3.19
CA SER A 92 15.75 -14.45 -3.24
C SER A 92 14.46 -14.40 -2.41
N LEU A 93 13.68 -15.47 -2.40
CA LEU A 93 12.44 -15.56 -1.61
C LEU A 93 12.71 -15.78 -0.11
N ALA A 94 13.80 -16.48 0.23
CA ALA A 94 14.23 -16.69 1.62
C ALA A 94 14.95 -15.48 2.23
N SER A 95 15.35 -14.51 1.41
CA SER A 95 16.05 -13.31 1.85
C SER A 95 15.09 -12.39 2.60
N PHE A 96 15.16 -12.40 3.92
CA PHE A 96 14.41 -11.49 4.77
C PHE A 96 15.29 -10.29 5.14
N THR A 97 14.80 -9.10 4.81
CA THR A 97 15.43 -7.85 5.26
C THR A 97 14.76 -7.41 6.56
N PRO A 98 15.52 -7.27 7.67
CA PRO A 98 14.96 -6.76 8.91
C PRO A 98 14.25 -5.42 8.70
N PHE A 99 13.06 -5.28 9.28
CA PHE A 99 12.30 -4.04 9.20
C PHE A 99 12.76 -3.11 10.33
N THR A 100 13.84 -2.36 10.06
CA THR A 100 14.34 -1.35 10.98
C THR A 100 13.37 -0.19 11.09
N GLU A 101 13.33 0.47 12.25
CA GLU A 101 12.46 1.62 12.46
C GLU A 101 13.09 2.93 11.96
N PRO A 102 12.28 3.89 11.48
CA PRO A 102 12.75 5.24 11.18
C PRO A 102 13.08 5.98 12.48
N VAL A 103 14.10 6.84 12.41
CA VAL A 103 14.58 7.60 13.57
C VAL A 103 14.44 9.11 13.34
N ASN A 104 14.44 9.86 14.43
CA ASN A 104 14.53 11.31 14.39
C ASN A 104 15.89 11.73 13.82
N ASN A 105 15.86 12.24 12.60
CA ASN A 105 16.98 12.90 11.91
C ASN A 105 16.59 14.32 11.44
N TYR A 106 15.49 14.85 11.95
CA TYR A 106 14.87 16.11 11.54
C TYR A 106 15.03 17.25 12.55
N ASN A 107 15.56 16.98 13.76
CA ASN A 107 15.84 18.04 14.72
C ASN A 107 16.84 19.06 14.17
N LYS A 108 16.48 20.33 14.24
CA LYS A 108 17.30 21.45 13.77
C LYS A 108 17.68 22.37 14.92
N VAL A 109 18.80 22.07 15.54
CA VAL A 109 19.31 22.84 16.69
C VAL A 109 19.53 24.31 16.34
N SER A 110 20.04 24.60 15.14
CA SER A 110 20.26 25.98 14.65
C SER A 110 18.97 26.80 14.50
N GLU A 111 17.83 26.13 14.30
CA GLU A 111 16.50 26.76 14.15
C GLU A 111 15.69 26.67 15.45
N ASN A 112 16.29 26.16 16.54
CA ASN A 112 15.61 25.85 17.80
C ASN A 112 14.37 24.95 17.63
N LYS A 113 14.40 24.08 16.59
CA LYS A 113 13.32 23.14 16.29
C LYS A 113 13.73 21.76 16.71
N ILE A 114 13.37 21.38 17.94
CA ILE A 114 13.73 20.12 18.58
C ILE A 114 12.44 19.44 19.02
N ASP A 115 12.21 18.21 18.52
CA ASP A 115 11.06 17.40 18.94
C ASP A 115 11.22 17.03 20.43
N PRO A 116 10.34 17.50 21.32
CA PRO A 116 10.45 17.25 22.74
C PRO A 116 10.09 15.81 23.13
N ASP A 117 9.43 15.09 22.24
CA ASP A 117 8.92 13.74 22.50
C ASP A 117 9.86 12.63 21.98
N VAL A 118 10.81 12.99 21.10
CA VAL A 118 11.70 12.04 20.43
C VAL A 118 13.13 12.60 20.36
N PRO A 119 14.08 12.09 21.13
CA PRO A 119 15.48 12.48 21.04
C PRO A 119 16.07 12.22 19.63
N LEU A 120 17.11 12.99 19.26
CA LEU A 120 17.83 12.78 18.01
C LEU A 120 18.42 11.37 17.94
N GLY A 121 18.16 10.65 16.85
CA GLY A 121 18.59 9.28 16.63
C GLY A 121 17.66 8.21 17.21
N GLU A 122 16.66 8.58 18.01
CA GLU A 122 15.66 7.66 18.54
C GLU A 122 14.46 7.53 17.60
N THR A 123 13.75 6.40 17.73
CA THR A 123 12.57 6.13 16.90
C THR A 123 11.35 6.92 17.34
N PHE A 124 10.54 7.35 16.36
CA PHE A 124 9.27 8.04 16.62
C PHE A 124 8.03 7.16 16.41
N VAL A 125 8.21 5.87 16.10
CA VAL A 125 7.09 5.00 15.70
C VAL A 125 6.10 4.69 16.82
N GLN A 126 6.48 4.94 18.06
CA GLN A 126 5.62 4.79 19.23
C GLN A 126 5.39 6.13 19.97
N ALA A 127 5.93 7.24 19.46
CA ALA A 127 5.78 8.53 20.10
C ALA A 127 4.32 9.01 20.02
N LYS A 128 3.89 9.72 21.09
CA LYS A 128 2.57 10.38 21.06
C LYS A 128 2.47 11.38 19.92
N PHE A 129 1.25 11.63 19.47
CA PHE A 129 0.98 12.64 18.46
C PHE A 129 1.44 14.02 18.92
N ASN A 130 2.16 14.73 18.06
CA ASN A 130 2.58 16.10 18.28
C ASN A 130 2.36 16.90 17.00
N GLN A 131 1.33 17.77 17.02
CA GLN A 131 0.88 18.56 15.86
C GLN A 131 2.03 19.34 15.19
N GLU A 132 3.01 19.79 15.94
CA GLU A 132 4.14 20.57 15.43
C GLU A 132 5.15 19.73 14.67
N PHE A 133 5.34 18.48 15.09
CA PHE A 133 6.39 17.59 14.56
C PHE A 133 5.90 16.47 13.64
N GLU A 134 4.59 16.21 13.53
CA GLU A 134 4.08 15.16 12.64
C GLU A 134 4.51 15.33 11.18
N GLY A 135 4.58 16.58 10.71
CA GLY A 135 5.06 16.88 9.36
C GLY A 135 6.52 16.44 9.14
N ASP A 136 7.39 16.76 10.11
CA ASP A 136 8.81 16.38 10.05
C ASP A 136 8.99 14.87 10.18
N ARG A 137 8.24 14.22 11.08
CA ARG A 137 8.20 12.75 11.22
C ARG A 137 7.75 12.06 9.93
N ILE A 138 6.73 12.59 9.23
CA ILE A 138 6.29 12.07 7.92
C ILE A 138 7.37 12.24 6.85
N VAL A 139 8.08 13.36 6.84
CA VAL A 139 9.21 13.55 5.91
C VAL A 139 10.34 12.57 6.21
N ALA A 140 10.70 12.39 7.48
CA ALA A 140 11.68 11.40 7.91
C ALA A 140 11.27 9.96 7.54
N LEU A 141 9.98 9.62 7.72
CA LEU A 141 9.43 8.33 7.31
C LEU A 141 9.57 8.08 5.80
N LYS A 142 9.29 9.09 4.97
CA LYS A 142 9.49 8.99 3.52
C LYS A 142 10.95 8.83 3.14
N ALA A 143 11.84 9.59 3.78
CA ALA A 143 13.29 9.47 3.56
C ALA A 143 13.79 8.06 3.96
N TRP A 144 13.30 7.53 5.07
CA TRP A 144 13.58 6.16 5.51
C TRP A 144 13.10 5.12 4.48
N MET A 145 11.88 5.25 3.92
CA MET A 145 11.41 4.36 2.85
C MET A 145 12.34 4.37 1.63
N ILE A 146 12.78 5.56 1.20
CA ILE A 146 13.73 5.70 0.09
C ILE A 146 15.07 5.05 0.45
N GLY A 147 15.56 5.24 1.69
CA GLY A 147 16.78 4.60 2.19
C GLY A 147 16.72 3.07 2.12
N ARG A 148 15.58 2.46 2.44
CA ARG A 148 15.37 1.02 2.30
C ARG A 148 15.43 0.55 0.84
N ILE A 149 14.84 1.31 -0.08
CA ILE A 149 14.87 1.02 -1.52
C ILE A 149 16.30 1.09 -2.07
N LEU A 150 17.08 2.09 -1.66
CA LEU A 150 18.44 2.33 -2.12
C LEU A 150 19.50 1.53 -1.35
N GLY A 151 19.12 0.92 -0.23
CA GLY A 151 20.04 0.20 0.64
C GLY A 151 20.57 -1.11 0.04
N PRO A 152 21.73 -1.59 0.50
CA PRO A 152 22.35 -2.82 -0.01
C PRO A 152 21.52 -4.08 0.27
N SER A 153 20.68 -4.04 1.28
CA SER A 153 19.77 -5.15 1.64
C SER A 153 18.43 -5.13 0.90
N SER A 154 18.24 -4.18 -0.03
CA SER A 154 17.02 -4.09 -0.83
C SER A 154 16.83 -5.35 -1.69
N GLY A 155 15.75 -6.08 -1.47
CA GLY A 155 15.44 -7.34 -2.13
C GLY A 155 14.03 -7.37 -2.73
N ILE A 156 13.58 -8.58 -3.06
CA ILE A 156 12.23 -8.79 -3.62
C ILE A 156 11.15 -8.30 -2.66
N GLN A 157 11.36 -8.41 -1.35
CA GLN A 157 10.40 -7.95 -0.35
C GLN A 157 10.19 -6.43 -0.44
N GLU A 158 11.25 -5.62 -0.50
CA GLU A 158 11.15 -4.17 -0.67
C GLU A 158 10.52 -3.80 -2.02
N LYS A 159 10.82 -4.57 -3.06
CA LYS A 159 10.19 -4.40 -4.38
C LYS A 159 8.68 -4.62 -4.29
N MET A 160 8.25 -5.64 -3.57
CA MET A 160 6.83 -5.94 -3.36
C MET A 160 6.15 -4.95 -2.41
N VAL A 161 6.85 -4.43 -1.40
CA VAL A 161 6.32 -3.33 -0.57
C VAL A 161 5.99 -2.12 -1.42
N LEU A 162 6.90 -1.71 -2.32
CA LEU A 162 6.62 -0.59 -3.23
C LEU A 162 5.47 -0.90 -4.19
N PHE A 163 5.38 -2.14 -4.70
CA PHE A 163 4.24 -2.58 -5.54
C PHE A 163 2.92 -2.43 -4.77
N TRP A 164 2.84 -2.98 -3.56
CA TRP A 164 1.64 -2.91 -2.73
C TRP A 164 1.31 -1.48 -2.30
N TRP A 165 2.33 -0.67 -2.00
CA TRP A 165 2.14 0.75 -1.70
C TRP A 165 1.49 1.52 -2.86
N ASN A 166 1.86 1.20 -4.11
CA ASN A 166 1.25 1.81 -5.28
C ASN A 166 -0.17 1.27 -5.56
N PHE A 167 -0.42 0.01 -5.25
CA PHE A 167 -1.72 -0.63 -5.47
C PHE A 167 -2.72 -0.33 -4.36
N LEU A 168 -2.27 -0.24 -3.12
CA LEU A 168 -3.05 0.03 -1.90
C LEU A 168 -2.54 1.32 -1.23
N PRO A 169 -2.68 2.50 -1.86
CA PRO A 169 -2.05 3.71 -1.36
C PRO A 169 -2.80 4.33 -0.19
N ILE A 170 -2.05 5.01 0.69
CA ILE A 170 -2.58 6.04 1.60
C ILE A 170 -1.87 7.36 1.32
N LYS A 171 -2.55 8.49 1.61
CA LYS A 171 -1.93 9.81 1.61
C LYS A 171 -1.46 10.16 3.01
N MET A 172 -0.18 9.99 3.30
CA MET A 172 0.39 10.25 4.63
C MET A 172 0.05 11.65 5.17
N TRP A 173 0.01 12.67 4.31
CA TRP A 173 -0.38 14.03 4.69
C TRP A 173 -1.88 14.18 5.03
N GLN A 174 -2.72 13.26 4.59
CA GLN A 174 -4.13 13.25 4.95
C GLN A 174 -4.36 12.49 6.25
N VAL A 175 -3.62 11.40 6.47
CA VAL A 175 -3.60 10.65 7.74
C VAL A 175 -3.01 11.51 8.85
N PHE A 176 -1.90 12.19 8.57
CA PHE A 176 -1.19 13.12 9.42
C PHE A 176 -0.80 12.59 10.81
N VAL A 177 -0.57 11.28 10.89
CA VAL A 177 -0.06 10.57 12.08
C VAL A 177 1.06 9.64 11.63
N ALA A 178 2.32 10.03 11.88
CA ALA A 178 3.50 9.34 11.35
C ALA A 178 3.59 7.88 11.81
N LYS A 179 3.29 7.59 13.08
CA LYS A 179 3.28 6.22 13.60
C LYS A 179 2.22 5.33 12.96
N SER A 180 1.03 5.88 12.63
CA SER A 180 0.01 5.13 11.89
C SER A 180 0.45 4.85 10.46
N CYS A 181 1.10 5.82 9.81
CA CYS A 181 1.68 5.61 8.48
C CYS A 181 2.80 4.57 8.49
N TYR A 182 3.67 4.57 9.51
CA TYR A 182 4.69 3.55 9.69
C TYR A 182 4.08 2.15 9.88
N ARG A 183 3.09 2.02 10.79
CA ARG A 183 2.38 0.76 11.01
C ARG A 183 1.79 0.21 9.69
N TYR A 184 1.18 1.09 8.89
CA TYR A 184 0.65 0.72 7.57
C TYR A 184 1.73 0.15 6.65
N ILE A 185 2.91 0.80 6.56
CA ILE A 185 4.03 0.29 5.78
C ILE A 185 4.51 -1.06 6.31
N ASN A 186 4.58 -1.22 7.65
CA ASN A 186 4.96 -2.48 8.28
C ASN A 186 3.96 -3.60 7.99
N MET A 187 2.66 -3.30 7.95
CA MET A 187 1.62 -4.25 7.52
C MET A 187 1.85 -4.69 6.08
N LEU A 188 2.12 -3.76 5.15
CA LEU A 188 2.46 -4.11 3.76
C LEU A 188 3.73 -4.95 3.67
N HIS A 189 4.78 -4.63 4.46
CA HIS A 189 6.03 -5.37 4.50
C HIS A 189 5.82 -6.80 4.99
N SER A 190 5.08 -6.98 6.07
CA SER A 190 4.79 -8.29 6.65
C SER A 190 3.97 -9.19 5.72
N ASN A 191 3.13 -8.59 4.88
CA ASN A 191 2.30 -9.29 3.91
C ASN A 191 2.87 -9.28 2.48
N ALA A 192 4.06 -8.70 2.24
CA ALA A 192 4.56 -8.40 0.89
C ALA A 192 4.65 -9.62 -0.04
N LEU A 193 5.01 -10.78 0.49
CA LEU A 193 5.12 -12.07 -0.21
C LEU A 193 4.07 -13.06 0.29
N GLY A 194 3.09 -12.59 1.05
CA GLY A 194 2.07 -13.40 1.71
C GLY A 194 0.79 -13.58 0.90
N ASN A 195 -0.29 -13.89 1.61
CA ASN A 195 -1.61 -14.10 1.04
C ASN A 195 -2.38 -12.77 0.91
N PHE A 196 -2.84 -12.46 -0.30
CA PHE A 196 -3.56 -11.22 -0.60
C PHE A 196 -4.84 -11.05 0.24
N LYS A 197 -5.60 -12.13 0.48
CA LYS A 197 -6.79 -12.09 1.33
C LYS A 197 -6.46 -11.66 2.77
N THR A 198 -5.34 -12.14 3.31
CA THR A 198 -4.85 -11.74 4.64
C THR A 198 -4.48 -10.26 4.64
N MET A 199 -3.75 -9.81 3.62
CA MET A 199 -3.38 -8.40 3.47
C MET A 199 -4.61 -7.48 3.41
N ILE A 200 -5.62 -7.82 2.63
CA ILE A 200 -6.87 -7.03 2.53
C ILE A 200 -7.62 -7.00 3.86
N ARG A 201 -7.65 -8.12 4.58
CA ARG A 201 -8.26 -8.16 5.91
C ARG A 201 -7.55 -7.23 6.89
N ASP A 202 -6.22 -7.28 6.94
CA ASP A 202 -5.40 -6.45 7.82
C ASP A 202 -5.52 -4.96 7.43
N LEU A 203 -5.54 -4.65 6.12
CA LEU A 203 -5.77 -3.31 5.58
C LEU A 203 -7.14 -2.75 5.98
N THR A 204 -8.19 -3.60 5.97
CA THR A 204 -9.57 -3.15 6.23
C THR A 204 -9.74 -2.58 7.63
N ILE A 205 -8.93 -3.00 8.57
CA ILE A 205 -8.96 -2.53 9.96
C ILE A 205 -7.73 -1.70 10.35
N ASP A 206 -6.86 -1.39 9.40
CA ASP A 206 -5.65 -0.58 9.68
C ASP A 206 -6.03 0.87 10.03
N PRO A 207 -5.51 1.44 11.12
CA PRO A 207 -5.85 2.80 11.56
C PRO A 207 -5.56 3.88 10.51
N ALA A 208 -4.47 3.77 9.75
CA ALA A 208 -4.15 4.77 8.72
C ALA A 208 -5.13 4.69 7.55
N MET A 209 -5.51 3.48 7.12
CA MET A 209 -6.49 3.28 6.07
C MET A 209 -7.89 3.75 6.50
N LEU A 210 -8.31 3.43 7.74
CA LEU A 210 -9.58 3.88 8.30
C LEU A 210 -9.67 5.42 8.34
N VAL A 211 -8.58 6.10 8.68
CA VAL A 211 -8.54 7.58 8.64
C VAL A 211 -8.53 8.08 7.20
N PHE A 212 -7.72 7.48 6.32
CA PHE A 212 -7.54 7.95 4.95
C PHE A 212 -8.83 7.88 4.12
N LEU A 213 -9.59 6.81 4.24
CA LEU A 213 -10.84 6.59 3.49
C LEU A 213 -12.10 6.85 4.32
N SER A 214 -11.99 7.56 5.44
CA SER A 214 -13.10 7.95 6.33
C SER A 214 -13.81 6.78 7.02
N GLY A 215 -13.28 5.57 6.93
CA GLY A 215 -13.85 4.38 7.57
C GLY A 215 -13.97 4.50 9.10
N ALA A 216 -13.06 5.28 9.73
CA ALA A 216 -13.09 5.55 11.17
C ALA A 216 -14.34 6.30 11.66
N PHE A 217 -15.09 6.92 10.76
CA PHE A 217 -16.33 7.68 11.05
C PHE A 217 -17.58 6.98 10.53
N ASN A 218 -17.43 5.80 9.91
CA ASN A 218 -18.51 5.02 9.35
C ASN A 218 -19.39 4.42 10.46
N ASN A 219 -20.66 4.83 10.54
CA ASN A 219 -21.57 4.43 11.59
C ASN A 219 -22.96 4.02 11.04
N LYS A 220 -23.79 3.41 11.88
CA LYS A 220 -25.08 2.85 11.49
C LYS A 220 -26.11 3.88 11.02
N GLU A 221 -26.03 5.12 11.50
CA GLU A 221 -26.95 6.22 11.14
C GLU A 221 -26.63 6.78 9.75
N THR A 222 -25.33 6.87 9.43
CA THR A 222 -24.82 7.42 8.18
C THR A 222 -23.68 6.54 7.63
N PRO A 223 -24.02 5.36 7.05
CA PRO A 223 -23.01 4.49 6.45
C PRO A 223 -22.25 5.23 5.33
N ASP A 224 -20.92 5.29 5.45
CA ASP A 224 -20.05 5.95 4.48
C ASP A 224 -19.60 4.94 3.42
N GLU A 225 -19.95 5.23 2.17
CA GLU A 225 -19.64 4.36 1.03
C GLU A 225 -18.21 4.50 0.52
N ASN A 226 -17.48 5.55 0.91
CA ASN A 226 -16.17 5.85 0.33
C ASN A 226 -15.20 4.67 0.48
N PHE A 227 -14.97 4.20 1.71
CA PHE A 227 -14.08 3.06 1.93
C PHE A 227 -14.61 1.77 1.30
N ALA A 228 -15.91 1.51 1.39
CA ALA A 228 -16.53 0.33 0.81
C ALA A 228 -16.39 0.29 -0.73
N ARG A 229 -16.50 1.45 -1.36
CA ARG A 229 -16.32 1.62 -2.81
C ARG A 229 -14.89 1.36 -3.22
N GLU A 230 -13.93 2.01 -2.56
CA GLU A 230 -12.51 1.82 -2.87
C GLU A 230 -12.06 0.36 -2.64
N LEU A 231 -12.53 -0.28 -1.59
CA LEU A 231 -12.24 -1.68 -1.31
C LEU A 231 -12.71 -2.61 -2.43
N GLN A 232 -13.88 -2.36 -3.01
CA GLN A 232 -14.39 -3.15 -4.12
C GLN A 232 -13.78 -2.73 -5.46
N GLU A 233 -13.84 -1.44 -5.80
CA GLU A 233 -13.47 -0.93 -7.12
C GLU A 233 -11.97 -0.92 -7.36
N LEU A 234 -11.15 -0.49 -6.39
CA LEU A 234 -9.72 -0.32 -6.61
C LEU A 234 -8.90 -1.48 -6.04
N PHE A 235 -9.32 -2.07 -4.92
CA PHE A 235 -8.45 -3.02 -4.22
C PHE A 235 -8.77 -4.48 -4.54
N CYS A 236 -10.04 -4.87 -4.75
CA CYS A 236 -10.40 -6.29 -4.83
C CYS A 236 -10.98 -6.74 -6.16
N ILE A 237 -11.95 -6.02 -6.75
CA ILE A 237 -12.75 -6.51 -7.88
C ILE A 237 -12.33 -5.83 -9.18
N GLY A 238 -12.02 -4.55 -9.13
CA GLY A 238 -11.80 -3.71 -10.29
C GLY A 238 -13.04 -2.91 -10.69
N LYS A 239 -12.84 -1.95 -11.59
CA LYS A 239 -13.89 -1.06 -12.11
C LYS A 239 -14.23 -1.43 -13.55
N GLY A 240 -15.51 -1.40 -13.88
CA GLY A 240 -15.97 -1.61 -15.24
C GLY A 240 -17.19 -2.50 -15.36
N LYS A 241 -17.66 -2.71 -16.59
CA LYS A 241 -18.90 -3.48 -16.87
C LYS A 241 -18.81 -4.94 -16.44
N ASP A 242 -17.60 -5.50 -16.38
CA ASP A 242 -17.35 -6.91 -16.04
C ASP A 242 -17.03 -7.11 -14.54
N ALA A 243 -17.05 -6.04 -13.75
CA ALA A 243 -16.74 -6.11 -12.31
C ALA A 243 -17.77 -6.92 -11.51
N GLY A 244 -19.01 -7.03 -12.02
CA GLY A 244 -20.04 -7.92 -11.49
C GLY A 244 -20.73 -7.44 -10.20
N TYR A 245 -20.29 -6.34 -9.57
CA TYR A 245 -20.96 -5.73 -8.42
C TYR A 245 -21.87 -4.57 -8.86
N LYS A 246 -22.82 -4.22 -8.01
CA LYS A 246 -23.78 -3.14 -8.19
C LYS A 246 -23.63 -2.09 -7.09
N GLU A 247 -24.23 -0.92 -7.28
CA GLU A 247 -24.27 0.14 -6.27
C GLU A 247 -24.82 -0.35 -4.92
N GLN A 248 -25.81 -1.23 -4.95
CA GLN A 248 -26.35 -1.86 -3.75
C GLN A 248 -25.34 -2.71 -2.98
N ASP A 249 -24.33 -3.28 -3.68
CA ASP A 249 -23.25 -4.04 -3.06
C ASP A 249 -22.29 -3.10 -2.31
N VAL A 250 -22.03 -1.92 -2.87
CA VAL A 250 -21.24 -0.88 -2.20
C VAL A 250 -21.95 -0.42 -0.93
N GLN A 251 -23.26 -0.14 -1.00
CA GLN A 251 -24.07 0.24 0.16
C GLN A 251 -24.12 -0.86 1.22
N SER A 252 -24.22 -2.11 0.79
CA SER A 252 -24.17 -3.26 1.70
C SER A 252 -22.82 -3.40 2.37
N ALA A 253 -21.72 -3.20 1.63
CA ALA A 253 -20.36 -3.22 2.17
C ALA A 253 -20.13 -2.05 3.15
N ALA A 254 -20.64 -0.85 2.84
CA ALA A 254 -20.58 0.28 3.76
C ALA A 254 -21.24 -0.07 5.12
N ARG A 255 -22.42 -0.69 5.09
CA ARG A 255 -23.09 -1.17 6.30
C ARG A 255 -22.34 -2.29 7.03
N VAL A 256 -21.65 -3.17 6.30
CA VAL A 256 -20.76 -4.21 6.90
C VAL A 256 -19.62 -3.57 7.66
N LEU A 257 -19.04 -2.50 7.11
CA LEU A 257 -17.86 -1.84 7.66
C LEU A 257 -18.19 -0.84 8.78
N THR A 258 -19.47 -0.54 9.05
CA THR A 258 -19.85 0.33 10.18
C THR A 258 -19.35 -0.25 11.51
N GLY A 259 -18.98 0.61 12.44
CA GLY A 259 -18.52 0.25 13.77
C GLY A 259 -17.00 0.09 13.91
N TRP A 260 -16.26 -0.09 12.83
CA TRP A 260 -14.81 0.00 12.90
C TRP A 260 -14.36 1.45 13.06
N THR A 261 -13.53 1.72 14.05
CA THR A 261 -13.03 3.08 14.32
C THR A 261 -11.61 3.01 14.89
N VAL A 262 -10.95 4.17 14.97
CA VAL A 262 -9.62 4.32 15.51
C VAL A 262 -9.69 4.61 17.01
N ASN A 263 -8.84 3.97 17.78
CA ASN A 263 -8.60 4.35 19.16
C ASN A 263 -7.77 5.64 19.21
N TRP A 264 -8.46 6.78 19.30
CA TRP A 264 -7.81 8.09 19.30
C TRP A 264 -6.91 8.31 20.51
N GLU A 265 -7.17 7.63 21.64
CA GLU A 265 -6.29 7.67 22.80
C GLU A 265 -4.93 7.05 22.48
N SER A 266 -4.90 5.92 21.75
CA SER A 266 -3.64 5.30 21.28
C SER A 266 -2.83 6.22 20.36
N ILE A 267 -3.48 7.12 19.63
CA ILE A 267 -2.81 8.13 18.79
C ILE A 267 -2.13 9.18 19.66
N HIS A 268 -2.78 9.63 20.74
CA HIS A 268 -2.30 10.70 21.62
C HIS A 268 -1.40 10.22 22.75
N SER A 269 -1.26 8.91 22.96
CA SER A 269 -0.34 8.28 23.91
C SER A 269 0.91 7.72 23.23
N ASN A 270 1.90 7.31 24.03
CA ASN A 270 2.99 6.48 23.54
C ASN A 270 2.46 5.07 23.25
N GLY A 271 3.04 4.40 22.23
CA GLY A 271 2.68 3.05 21.83
C GLY A 271 2.06 2.95 20.44
N GLU A 272 1.61 1.75 20.10
CA GLU A 272 1.07 1.42 18.80
C GLU A 272 -0.29 2.10 18.56
N PRO A 273 -0.53 2.63 17.35
CA PRO A 273 -1.86 3.08 16.97
C PRO A 273 -2.80 1.88 16.78
N GLU A 274 -4.01 1.99 17.31
CA GLU A 274 -4.97 0.90 17.32
C GLU A 274 -6.30 1.27 16.64
N SER A 275 -6.96 0.27 16.12
CA SER A 275 -8.37 0.32 15.73
C SER A 275 -9.16 -0.69 16.56
N TYR A 276 -10.44 -0.45 16.71
CA TYR A 276 -11.34 -1.36 17.42
C TYR A 276 -12.72 -1.35 16.80
N PHE A 277 -13.48 -2.41 17.07
CA PHE A 277 -14.87 -2.51 16.66
C PHE A 277 -15.80 -2.04 17.79
N ASN A 278 -16.61 -1.02 17.49
CA ASN A 278 -17.65 -0.53 18.39
C ASN A 278 -19.02 -1.08 17.95
N PRO A 279 -19.61 -2.06 18.65
CA PRO A 279 -20.86 -2.68 18.26
C PRO A 279 -22.04 -1.71 18.30
N GLU A 280 -21.99 -0.65 19.13
CA GLU A 280 -23.05 0.35 19.20
C GLU A 280 -23.15 1.21 17.94
N MET A 281 -22.04 1.35 17.20
CA MET A 281 -21.98 2.06 15.92
C MET A 281 -22.27 1.13 14.72
N HIS A 282 -22.42 -0.18 14.93
CA HIS A 282 -22.61 -1.14 13.85
C HIS A 282 -24.06 -1.24 13.40
N HIS A 283 -24.28 -1.30 12.10
CA HIS A 283 -25.61 -1.50 11.50
C HIS A 283 -26.02 -2.98 11.61
N LEU A 284 -27.10 -3.26 12.35
CA LEU A 284 -27.54 -4.63 12.65
C LEU A 284 -28.45 -5.25 11.57
N GLY A 285 -28.98 -4.47 10.63
CA GLY A 285 -29.87 -4.96 9.57
C GLY A 285 -29.16 -5.89 8.58
N ASN A 286 -29.95 -6.61 7.79
CA ASN A 286 -29.44 -7.53 6.76
C ASN A 286 -28.58 -6.78 5.72
N LYS A 287 -27.53 -7.45 5.25
CA LYS A 287 -26.65 -7.00 4.18
C LYS A 287 -26.68 -8.04 3.07
N GLN A 288 -27.13 -7.64 1.89
CA GLN A 288 -27.23 -8.53 0.74
C GLN A 288 -26.28 -8.08 -0.37
N PHE A 289 -25.54 -9.03 -0.93
CA PHE A 289 -24.62 -8.80 -2.03
C PHE A 289 -25.06 -9.58 -3.26
N SER A 290 -25.15 -8.91 -4.40
CA SER A 290 -25.52 -9.55 -5.67
C SER A 290 -24.38 -10.40 -6.23
N CYS A 291 -23.13 -10.05 -5.97
CA CYS A 291 -21.94 -10.76 -6.47
C CYS A 291 -21.67 -12.10 -5.78
N LEU A 292 -22.20 -12.34 -4.58
CA LEU A 292 -22.03 -13.62 -3.87
C LEU A 292 -22.63 -14.82 -4.63
N LEU A 293 -23.62 -14.60 -5.49
CA LEU A 293 -24.20 -15.63 -6.35
C LEU A 293 -23.27 -16.04 -7.51
N TYR A 294 -22.29 -15.20 -7.85
CA TYR A 294 -21.38 -15.45 -8.96
C TYR A 294 -20.17 -16.30 -8.56
N THR A 295 -19.66 -16.12 -7.33
CA THR A 295 -18.50 -16.87 -6.83
C THR A 295 -18.81 -18.33 -6.55
N SER A 296 -20.06 -18.69 -6.26
CA SER A 296 -20.50 -20.06 -6.02
C SER A 296 -20.62 -20.91 -7.30
N ARG A 297 -20.58 -20.30 -8.49
CA ARG A 297 -20.71 -21.01 -9.79
C ARG A 297 -19.39 -21.25 -10.52
N ARG A 298 -18.26 -20.80 -9.99
CA ARG A 298 -16.93 -21.01 -10.56
C ARG A 298 -16.02 -21.85 -9.64
N GLY A 299 -16.62 -22.72 -8.82
CA GLY A 299 -15.92 -23.78 -8.11
C GLY A 299 -15.58 -24.95 -9.03
#